data_eab3fd4f7d51682e5fbaf12f51aa01ee
#
_entry.id   eab3fd4f7d51682e5fbaf12f51aa01ee
#
_cell.length_a   1.000
_cell.length_b   1.000
_cell.length_c   1.000
_cell.angle_alpha   90.00
_cell.angle_beta   90.00
_cell.angle_gamma   90.00
#
_symmetry.space_group_name_H-M   'P 1'
#
loop_
_entity.id
_entity.type
_entity.pdbx_description
1 polymer ?
#
loop_
_entity_poly.entity_id
_entity_poly.type
_entity_poly.pdbx_seq_one_letter_code
_entity_poly.pdbx_strand_id
1 'polypeptide(L)' 'MKEKILQTNGRFFSVSFIKKDGTERRMTARLGVKKNIKGIGLKFDPNDHNLMVVYDVHKRAYRMINLLTIFKFNERSI' A
#
# COMPACT_ATOMS: atom_id res chain seq x y z
N MET A 1 -8.57 5.42 6.67
CA MET A 1 -7.49 4.42 6.57
C MET A 1 -6.19 4.99 6.02
N LYS A 2 -6.25 5.85 5.02
CA LYS A 2 -5.05 6.47 4.45
C LYS A 2 -4.20 7.16 5.52
N GLU A 3 -4.84 7.85 6.46
CA GLU A 3 -4.14 8.55 7.52
C GLU A 3 -3.35 7.63 8.43
N LYS A 4 -3.92 6.47 8.75
CA LYS A 4 -3.23 5.47 9.58
C LYS A 4 -1.99 4.95 8.90
N ILE A 5 -2.05 4.75 7.59
CA ILE A 5 -0.91 4.30 6.81
C ILE A 5 0.17 5.38 6.78
N LEU A 6 -0.22 6.64 6.57
CA LEU A 6 0.72 7.75 6.57
C LEU A 6 1.43 7.92 7.93
N GLN A 7 0.73 7.62 9.01
CA GLN A 7 1.29 7.73 10.35
C GLN A 7 2.36 6.68 10.67
N THR A 8 2.50 5.66 9.82
CA THR A 8 3.55 4.66 10.02
C THR A 8 4.95 5.22 9.81
N ASN A 9 5.08 6.33 9.09
CA ASN A 9 6.35 7.02 8.86
C ASN A 9 7.46 6.10 8.37
N GLY A 10 7.13 5.17 7.48
CA GLY A 10 8.10 4.24 6.91
C GLY A 10 8.29 2.95 7.70
N ARG A 11 7.57 2.78 8.81
CA ARG A 11 7.59 1.51 9.54
C ARG A 11 6.80 0.46 8.76
N PHE A 12 7.10 -0.80 9.02
CA PHE A 12 6.37 -1.90 8.39
C PHE A 12 4.94 -1.97 8.91
N PHE A 13 4.02 -2.28 8.01
CA PHE A 13 2.63 -2.56 8.38
C PHE A 13 2.12 -3.68 7.51
N SER A 14 1.11 -4.41 8.00
CA SER A 14 0.42 -5.40 7.19
C SER A 14 -1.00 -4.92 6.93
N VAL A 15 -1.49 -5.19 5.73
CA VAL A 15 -2.80 -4.76 5.29
C VAL A 15 -3.45 -5.89 4.49
N SER A 16 -4.76 -6.07 4.71
CA SER A 16 -5.57 -7.00 3.92
C SER A 16 -6.71 -6.24 3.29
N PHE A 17 -6.93 -6.48 2.02
CA PHE A 17 -7.96 -5.78 1.27
C PHE A 17 -8.50 -6.70 0.16
N ILE A 18 -9.62 -6.28 -0.43
CA ILE A 18 -10.21 -7.01 -1.55
C ILE A 18 -9.75 -6.36 -2.85
N LYS A 19 -9.18 -7.16 -3.72
CA LYS A 19 -8.73 -6.70 -5.03
C LYS A 19 -9.92 -6.45 -5.96
N LYS A 20 -9.62 -5.80 -7.07
CA LYS A 20 -10.63 -5.47 -8.07
C LYS A 20 -11.36 -6.70 -8.62
N ASP A 21 -10.70 -7.83 -8.67
CA ASP A 21 -11.28 -9.09 -9.14
C ASP A 21 -12.04 -9.87 -8.05
N GLY A 22 -12.18 -9.28 -6.86
CA GLY A 22 -12.91 -9.89 -5.76
C GLY A 22 -12.11 -10.79 -4.84
N THR A 23 -10.83 -11.01 -5.13
CA THR A 23 -10.00 -11.86 -4.28
C THR A 23 -9.35 -11.06 -3.15
N GLU A 24 -9.09 -11.74 -2.04
CA GLU A 24 -8.39 -11.14 -0.92
C GLU A 24 -6.89 -11.05 -1.18
N ARG A 25 -6.30 -9.94 -0.75
CA ARG A 25 -4.86 -9.76 -0.80
C ARG A 25 -4.34 -9.30 0.55
N ARG A 26 -3.30 -9.98 1.03
CA ARG A 26 -2.59 -9.57 2.24
C ARG A 26 -1.14 -9.26 1.87
N MET A 27 -0.62 -8.15 2.39
CA MET A 27 0.77 -7.81 2.15
C MET A 27 1.38 -7.11 3.36
N THR A 28 2.70 -7.24 3.48
CA THR A 28 3.49 -6.42 4.39
C THR A 28 4.15 -5.34 3.56
N ALA A 29 3.96 -4.10 3.95
CA ALA A 29 4.39 -2.97 3.14
C ALA A 29 4.98 -1.86 4.01
N ARG A 30 5.56 -0.87 3.36
CA ARG A 30 6.08 0.31 4.01
C ARG A 30 6.03 1.51 3.08
N LEU A 31 6.01 2.69 3.66
CA LEU A 31 6.13 3.95 2.92
C LEU A 31 7.58 4.43 2.97
N GLY A 32 7.87 5.49 2.22
CA GLY A 32 9.16 6.17 2.28
C GLY A 32 10.28 5.50 1.52
N VAL A 33 10.00 4.39 0.82
CA VAL A 33 10.99 3.78 -0.04
C VAL A 33 11.06 4.59 -1.33
N LYS A 34 12.25 5.10 -1.66
CA LYS A 34 12.46 5.93 -2.86
C LYS A 34 13.11 5.18 -4.01
N LYS A 35 13.37 3.91 -3.81
CA LYS A 35 14.01 3.07 -4.80
C LYS A 35 13.08 2.86 -6.00
N ASN A 36 13.60 3.11 -7.20
CA ASN A 36 12.87 2.90 -8.46
C ASN A 36 11.59 3.72 -8.59
N ILE A 37 11.52 4.85 -7.90
CA ILE A 37 10.31 5.67 -7.91
C ILE A 37 9.97 6.21 -9.30
N LYS A 38 10.99 6.41 -10.13
CA LYS A 38 10.83 6.92 -11.50
C LYS A 38 10.20 5.90 -12.44
N GLY A 39 10.19 4.62 -12.06
CA GLY A 39 9.66 3.55 -12.89
C GLY A 39 8.18 3.28 -12.71
N ILE A 40 7.50 4.02 -11.84
CA ILE A 40 6.10 3.74 -11.54
C ILE A 40 5.18 4.10 -12.71
N GLY A 41 5.45 5.20 -13.41
CA GLY A 41 4.78 5.53 -14.66
C GLY A 41 3.26 5.53 -14.60
N LEU A 42 2.69 6.06 -13.54
CA LEU A 42 1.24 6.06 -13.37
C LEU A 42 0.59 7.02 -14.38
N LYS A 43 -0.46 6.54 -15.05
CA LYS A 43 -1.23 7.33 -16.01
C LYS A 43 -2.42 8.04 -15.36
N PHE A 44 -2.62 7.86 -14.06
CA PHE A 44 -3.71 8.48 -13.31
C PHE A 44 -3.21 8.80 -11.91
N ASP A 45 -3.92 9.69 -11.23
CA ASP A 45 -3.65 10.00 -9.84
C ASP A 45 -4.29 8.93 -8.95
N PRO A 46 -3.51 8.14 -8.20
CA PRO A 46 -4.10 7.13 -7.32
C PRO A 46 -5.11 7.69 -6.33
N ASN A 47 -4.94 8.93 -5.89
CA ASN A 47 -5.87 9.56 -4.95
C ASN A 47 -7.27 9.68 -5.51
N ASP A 48 -7.41 9.89 -6.82
CA ASP A 48 -8.71 10.01 -7.47
C ASP A 48 -9.47 8.69 -7.53
N HIS A 49 -8.75 7.57 -7.32
CA HIS A 49 -9.32 6.23 -7.39
C HIS A 49 -9.32 5.53 -6.04
N ASN A 50 -9.06 6.27 -4.95
CA ASN A 50 -8.95 5.70 -3.60
C ASN A 50 -7.90 4.60 -3.51
N LEU A 51 -6.82 4.78 -4.25
CA LEU A 51 -5.67 3.86 -4.25
C LEU A 51 -4.49 4.52 -3.57
N MET A 52 -3.59 3.72 -3.05
CA MET A 52 -2.37 4.21 -2.44
C MET A 52 -1.20 3.35 -2.87
N VAL A 53 -0.12 4.00 -3.30
CA VAL A 53 1.10 3.29 -3.70
C VAL A 53 1.92 3.01 -2.44
N VAL A 54 2.26 1.74 -2.24
CA VAL A 54 3.10 1.31 -1.13
C VAL A 54 4.18 0.38 -1.67
N TYR A 55 5.24 0.18 -0.89
CA TYR A 55 6.29 -0.76 -1.25
C TYR A 55 6.00 -2.10 -0.58
N ASP A 56 5.73 -3.12 -1.40
CA ASP A 56 5.50 -4.49 -0.93
C ASP A 56 6.85 -5.11 -0.60
N VAL A 57 7.08 -5.34 0.70
CA VAL A 57 8.38 -5.77 1.20
C VAL A 57 8.75 -7.17 0.70
N HIS A 58 7.78 -8.08 0.64
CA HIS A 58 8.04 -9.45 0.21
C HIS A 58 8.26 -9.58 -1.29
N LYS A 59 7.52 -8.78 -2.07
CA LYS A 59 7.65 -8.79 -3.52
C LYS A 59 8.76 -7.87 -4.01
N ARG A 60 9.27 -7.00 -3.15
CA ARG A 60 10.30 -6.00 -3.49
C ARG A 60 9.88 -5.13 -4.66
N ALA A 61 8.62 -4.70 -4.64
CA ALA A 61 8.04 -3.90 -5.71
C ALA A 61 6.98 -2.97 -5.17
N TYR A 62 6.73 -1.89 -5.91
CA TYR A 62 5.63 -1.00 -5.59
C TYR A 62 4.32 -1.63 -6.01
N ARG A 63 3.32 -1.48 -5.15
CA ARG A 63 1.97 -1.99 -5.38
C ARG A 63 0.97 -0.93 -4.96
N MET A 64 -0.21 -0.97 -5.57
CA MET A 64 -1.31 -0.12 -5.14
C MET A 64 -2.28 -0.94 -4.30
N ILE A 65 -2.74 -0.33 -3.21
CA ILE A 65 -3.77 -0.95 -2.36
C ILE A 65 -5.06 -0.16 -2.52
N ASN A 66 -6.18 -0.87 -2.41
CA ASN A 66 -7.51 -0.26 -2.49
C ASN A 66 -7.93 0.17 -1.10
N LEU A 67 -7.95 1.49 -0.87
CA LEU A 67 -8.26 2.05 0.44
C LEU A 67 -9.70 1.79 0.88
N LEU A 68 -10.60 1.60 -0.08
CA LEU A 68 -12.02 1.39 0.24
C LEU A 68 -12.33 -0.02 0.72
N THR A 69 -11.49 -0.99 0.38
CA THR A 69 -11.76 -2.40 0.67
C THR A 69 -10.83 -2.97 1.72
N ILE A 70 -10.06 -2.13 2.39
CA ILE A 70 -9.20 -2.60 3.50
C ILE A 70 -10.10 -3.06 4.65
N PHE A 71 -9.91 -4.29 5.08
CA PHE A 71 -10.65 -4.84 6.22
C PHE A 71 -9.74 -5.25 7.37
N LYS A 72 -8.42 -5.18 7.19
CA LYS A 72 -7.46 -5.50 8.24
C LYS A 72 -6.22 -4.63 8.09
N PHE A 73 -5.76 -4.05 9.18
CA PHE A 73 -4.56 -3.22 9.20
C PHE A 73 -3.86 -3.39 10.53
N ASN A 74 -2.57 -3.74 10.49
CA ASN A 74 -1.74 -3.87 11.67
C ASN A 74 -0.41 -3.18 11.44
N GLU A 75 -0.10 -2.19 12.26
CA GLU A 75 1.20 -1.56 12.26
C GLU A 75 2.18 -2.41 13.06
N ARG A 76 3.34 -2.67 12.46
CA ARG A 76 4.40 -3.39 13.15
C ARG A 76 5.41 -2.38 13.69
N SER A 77 5.50 -2.27 14.99
CA SER A 77 6.57 -1.52 15.61
C SER A 77 7.76 -2.45 15.82
N ILE A 78 8.85 -2.08 15.23
CA ILE A 78 10.10 -2.80 15.43
C ILE A 78 11.06 -1.87 16.13
#